data_ee1805967b8c9cb3b77481f6e1d57411
#
_entry.id   ee1805967b8c9cb3b77481f6e1d57411
#
_cell.length_a   1.000
_cell.length_b   1.000
_cell.length_c   1.000
_cell.angle_alpha   90.00
_cell.angle_beta   90.00
_cell.angle_gamma   90.00
#
_symmetry.space_group_name_H-M   'P 1'
#
loop_
_entity.id
_entity.type
_entity.pdbx_description
1 polymer ?
#
loop_
_entity_poly.entity_id
_entity_poly.type
_entity_poly.pdbx_seq_one_letter_code
_entity_poly.pdbx_strand_id
1 'polypeptide(L)'
;ARLLPWKTVIDNVALGLPKPQRAHAAEVLAQVGLAERAGEWPSRLSGGQRQRVALARALVHRPRLLLLDEPLGALDALTRIDMQNLIEGLWQRLGFTAVLVTHDVAEAVALADRVVLIEDGRIALDERIDLPRPRHRGSPAFARLEEAILNRVMQRKIDPEALPDVQTHTAWASPWRGVSATAVRWAV
;
A
#
# COMPACT_ATOMS: atom_id res chain seq x y z
N ALA A 1 -1.85 11.00 5.86
CA ALA A 1 -1.96 12.20 5.00
C ALA A 1 -1.97 13.47 5.86
N ARG A 2 -1.01 14.37 5.66
CA ARG A 2 -0.92 15.65 6.41
C ARG A 2 -1.55 16.77 5.59
N LEU A 3 -2.87 16.93 5.68
CA LEU A 3 -3.58 18.07 5.11
C LEU A 3 -3.54 19.25 6.09
N LEU A 4 -3.63 20.46 5.55
CA LEU A 4 -3.74 21.67 6.34
C LEU A 4 -5.18 21.79 6.88
N PRO A 5 -5.41 21.64 8.20
CA PRO A 5 -6.75 21.56 8.76
C PRO A 5 -7.55 22.86 8.64
N TRP A 6 -6.85 24.00 8.46
CA TRP A 6 -7.44 25.32 8.28
C TRP A 6 -7.67 25.72 6.82
N LYS A 7 -7.55 24.77 5.88
CA LYS A 7 -7.85 24.94 4.46
C LYS A 7 -8.90 23.95 4.01
N THR A 8 -9.75 24.38 3.09
CA THR A 8 -10.70 23.48 2.42
C THR A 8 -9.95 22.41 1.61
N VAL A 9 -10.67 21.40 1.17
CA VAL A 9 -10.12 20.33 0.32
C VAL A 9 -9.50 20.91 -0.94
N ILE A 10 -10.22 21.78 -1.65
CA ILE A 10 -9.72 22.39 -2.88
C ILE A 10 -8.52 23.31 -2.61
N ASP A 11 -8.49 24.04 -1.50
CA ASP A 11 -7.34 24.86 -1.13
C ASP A 11 -6.10 24.05 -0.72
N ASN A 12 -6.30 22.86 -0.18
CA ASN A 12 -5.22 21.91 0.08
C ASN A 12 -4.62 21.42 -1.25
N VAL A 13 -5.46 21.05 -2.22
CA VAL A 13 -4.98 20.60 -3.54
C VAL A 13 -4.29 21.73 -4.28
N ALA A 14 -4.85 22.95 -4.24
CA ALA A 14 -4.30 24.12 -4.93
C ALA A 14 -3.07 24.73 -4.24
N LEU A 15 -2.54 24.12 -3.19
CA LEU A 15 -1.42 24.65 -2.42
C LEU A 15 -0.18 24.80 -3.33
N GLY A 16 0.38 26.01 -3.36
CA GLY A 16 1.55 26.34 -4.19
C GLY A 16 1.25 26.63 -5.66
N LEU A 17 0.00 26.45 -6.12
CA LEU A 17 -0.37 26.84 -7.49
C LEU A 17 -0.51 28.36 -7.65
N PRO A 18 -0.04 28.91 -8.76
CA PRO A 18 -0.36 30.28 -9.18
C PRO A 18 -1.88 30.46 -9.34
N LYS A 19 -2.39 31.66 -9.07
CA LYS A 19 -3.84 31.96 -9.19
C LYS A 19 -4.48 31.50 -10.51
N PRO A 20 -3.86 31.71 -11.70
CA PRO A 20 -4.45 31.29 -12.97
C PRO A 20 -4.61 29.76 -13.10
N GLN A 21 -3.81 28.98 -12.37
CA GLN A 21 -3.82 27.51 -12.45
C GLN A 21 -4.72 26.83 -11.39
N ARG A 22 -5.38 27.62 -10.53
CA ARG A 22 -6.24 27.04 -9.47
C ARG A 22 -7.44 26.25 -10.00
N ALA A 23 -7.93 26.57 -11.21
CA ALA A 23 -8.97 25.78 -11.87
C ALA A 23 -8.54 24.31 -12.09
N HIS A 24 -7.26 24.07 -12.38
CA HIS A 24 -6.68 22.74 -12.55
C HIS A 24 -6.78 21.88 -11.28
N ALA A 25 -6.81 22.48 -10.08
CA ALA A 25 -6.98 21.74 -8.83
C ALA A 25 -8.34 21.03 -8.76
N ALA A 26 -9.41 21.62 -9.33
CA ALA A 26 -10.73 20.98 -9.39
C ALA A 26 -10.73 19.78 -10.34
N GLU A 27 -10.03 19.85 -11.46
CA GLU A 27 -9.88 18.75 -12.40
C GLU A 27 -9.14 17.57 -11.75
N VAL A 28 -8.02 17.82 -11.05
CA VAL A 28 -7.26 16.78 -10.36
C VAL A 28 -8.05 16.20 -9.20
N LEU A 29 -8.83 17.04 -8.48
CA LEU A 29 -9.70 16.57 -7.41
C LEU A 29 -10.80 15.63 -7.96
N ALA A 30 -11.34 15.91 -9.13
CA ALA A 30 -12.30 15.04 -9.82
C ALA A 30 -11.64 13.69 -10.23
N GLN A 31 -10.38 13.69 -10.67
CA GLN A 31 -9.64 12.47 -11.03
C GLN A 31 -9.46 11.50 -9.85
N VAL A 32 -9.44 12.00 -8.62
CA VAL A 32 -9.40 11.17 -7.40
C VAL A 32 -10.80 10.89 -6.83
N GLY A 33 -11.87 11.25 -7.55
CA GLY A 33 -13.27 10.97 -7.17
C GLY A 33 -13.79 11.80 -6.00
N LEU A 34 -13.31 13.04 -5.84
CA LEU A 34 -13.67 13.93 -4.71
C LEU A 34 -14.16 15.30 -5.15
N ALA A 35 -14.65 15.46 -6.38
CA ALA A 35 -15.17 16.74 -6.90
C ALA A 35 -16.23 17.36 -5.96
N GLU A 36 -17.20 16.55 -5.49
CA GLU A 36 -18.29 16.95 -4.60
C GLU A 36 -17.84 17.39 -3.20
N ARG A 37 -16.57 17.11 -2.85
CA ARG A 37 -15.98 17.40 -1.54
C ARG A 37 -15.06 18.63 -1.56
N ALA A 38 -15.02 19.39 -2.66
CA ALA A 38 -14.10 20.50 -2.86
C ALA A 38 -14.15 21.55 -1.74
N GLY A 39 -15.37 21.92 -1.30
CA GLY A 39 -15.61 22.90 -0.25
C GLY A 39 -15.51 22.38 1.20
N GLU A 40 -15.35 21.06 1.38
CA GLU A 40 -15.31 20.45 2.70
C GLU A 40 -13.98 20.72 3.42
N TRP A 41 -14.01 20.53 4.75
CA TRP A 41 -12.82 20.60 5.60
C TRP A 41 -12.20 19.21 5.79
N PRO A 42 -10.87 19.07 5.95
CA PRO A 42 -10.20 17.79 6.17
C PRO A 42 -10.77 16.96 7.34
N SER A 43 -11.33 17.62 8.36
CA SER A 43 -11.96 16.98 9.52
C SER A 43 -13.22 16.20 9.18
N ARG A 44 -13.89 16.52 8.07
CA ARG A 44 -15.11 15.85 7.60
C ARG A 44 -14.85 14.67 6.67
N LEU A 45 -13.60 14.42 6.34
CA LEU A 45 -13.19 13.36 5.42
C LEU A 45 -12.85 12.06 6.17
N SER A 46 -13.15 10.91 5.54
CA SER A 46 -12.62 9.62 5.97
C SER A 46 -11.09 9.55 5.78
N GLY A 47 -10.43 8.53 6.36
CA GLY A 47 -8.99 8.29 6.17
C GLY A 47 -8.60 8.17 4.70
N GLY A 48 -9.35 7.35 3.94
CA GLY A 48 -9.13 7.16 2.51
C GLY A 48 -9.38 8.43 1.69
N GLN A 49 -10.40 9.21 2.03
CA GLN A 49 -10.65 10.49 1.37
C GLN A 49 -9.51 11.48 1.63
N ARG A 50 -9.01 11.58 2.86
CA ARG A 50 -7.82 12.42 3.16
C ARG A 50 -6.59 11.98 2.36
N GLN A 51 -6.41 10.68 2.19
CA GLN A 51 -5.30 10.14 1.39
C GLN A 51 -5.44 10.51 -0.10
N ARG A 52 -6.65 10.42 -0.67
CA ARG A 52 -6.94 10.84 -2.04
C ARG A 52 -6.69 12.34 -2.25
N VAL A 53 -7.05 13.19 -1.28
CA VAL A 53 -6.73 14.64 -1.33
C VAL A 53 -5.22 14.88 -1.30
N ALA A 54 -4.48 14.15 -0.46
CA ALA A 54 -3.02 14.26 -0.41
C ALA A 54 -2.36 13.84 -1.73
N LEU A 55 -2.87 12.77 -2.37
CA LEU A 55 -2.45 12.34 -3.70
C LEU A 55 -2.75 13.41 -4.75
N ALA A 56 -3.97 13.97 -4.76
CA ALA A 56 -4.35 15.05 -5.67
C ALA A 56 -3.44 16.28 -5.51
N ARG A 57 -3.11 16.65 -4.26
CA ARG A 57 -2.18 17.76 -3.98
C ARG A 57 -0.77 17.50 -4.52
N ALA A 58 -0.31 16.26 -4.51
CA ALA A 58 0.98 15.91 -5.10
C ALA A 58 0.94 15.94 -6.64
N LEU A 59 -0.14 15.47 -7.24
CA LEU A 59 -0.30 15.35 -8.68
C LEU A 59 -0.63 16.67 -9.39
N VAL A 60 -1.21 17.65 -8.69
CA VAL A 60 -1.62 18.93 -9.29
C VAL A 60 -0.45 19.71 -9.90
N HIS A 61 0.77 19.48 -9.42
CA HIS A 61 2.01 20.06 -9.95
C HIS A 61 2.60 19.27 -11.13
N ARG A 62 1.92 18.22 -11.63
CA ARG A 62 2.36 17.35 -12.72
C ARG A 62 3.82 16.87 -12.53
N PRO A 63 4.13 16.22 -11.41
CA PRO A 63 5.48 15.77 -11.13
C PRO A 63 5.91 14.68 -12.11
N ARG A 64 7.19 14.67 -12.50
CA ARG A 64 7.79 13.57 -13.24
C ARG A 64 8.12 12.39 -12.33
N LEU A 65 8.35 12.64 -11.05
CA LEU A 65 8.65 11.67 -10.01
C LEU A 65 7.71 11.89 -8.82
N LEU A 66 6.99 10.86 -8.42
CA LEU A 66 6.11 10.84 -7.26
C LEU A 66 6.71 9.91 -6.19
N LEU A 67 6.94 10.45 -4.99
CA LEU A 67 7.40 9.68 -3.84
C LEU A 67 6.23 9.44 -2.90
N LEU A 68 5.96 8.17 -2.61
CA LEU A 68 4.88 7.71 -1.74
C LEU A 68 5.48 6.92 -0.58
N ASP A 69 5.36 7.47 0.62
CA ASP A 69 5.86 6.84 1.85
C ASP A 69 4.67 6.29 2.65
N GLU A 70 4.58 4.97 2.75
CA GLU A 70 3.48 4.21 3.38
C GLU A 70 2.08 4.78 3.07
N PRO A 71 1.72 5.01 1.79
CA PRO A 71 0.50 5.74 1.45
C PRO A 71 -0.78 4.98 1.82
N LEU A 72 -0.71 3.68 2.05
CA LEU A 72 -1.87 2.81 2.27
C LEU A 72 -1.90 2.15 3.65
N GLY A 73 -0.87 2.31 4.46
CA GLY A 73 -0.71 1.61 5.74
C GLY A 73 -1.83 1.86 6.77
N ALA A 74 -2.47 3.04 6.73
CA ALA A 74 -3.55 3.41 7.65
C ALA A 74 -4.97 3.12 7.12
N LEU A 75 -5.10 2.39 6.00
CA LEU A 75 -6.38 2.10 5.36
C LEU A 75 -6.86 0.68 5.68
N ASP A 76 -8.17 0.53 5.78
CA ASP A 76 -8.81 -0.79 5.79
C ASP A 76 -8.61 -1.52 4.44
N ALA A 77 -8.86 -2.83 4.42
CA ALA A 77 -8.54 -3.68 3.27
C ALA A 77 -9.25 -3.25 1.96
N LEU A 78 -10.53 -2.89 2.03
CA LEU A 78 -11.28 -2.50 0.84
C LEU A 78 -10.83 -1.13 0.33
N THR A 79 -10.73 -0.14 1.21
CA THR A 79 -10.24 1.20 0.87
C THR A 79 -8.81 1.15 0.32
N ARG A 80 -7.98 0.22 0.80
CA ARG A 80 -6.62 -0.01 0.30
C ARG A 80 -6.62 -0.49 -1.14
N ILE A 81 -7.46 -1.47 -1.48
CA ILE A 81 -7.62 -1.98 -2.86
C ILE A 81 -8.09 -0.85 -3.79
N ASP A 82 -9.11 -0.10 -3.38
CA ASP A 82 -9.61 1.03 -4.16
C ASP A 82 -8.55 2.09 -4.41
N MET A 83 -7.71 2.36 -3.40
CA MET A 83 -6.63 3.33 -3.52
C MET A 83 -5.50 2.84 -4.42
N GLN A 84 -5.19 1.55 -4.40
CA GLN A 84 -4.23 0.93 -5.33
C GLN A 84 -4.70 1.03 -6.77
N ASN A 85 -5.96 0.68 -7.03
CA ASN A 85 -6.56 0.81 -8.37
C ASN A 85 -6.54 2.28 -8.84
N LEU A 86 -6.81 3.23 -7.94
CA LEU A 86 -6.73 4.65 -8.25
C LEU A 86 -5.30 5.08 -8.61
N ILE A 87 -4.30 4.69 -7.82
CA ILE A 87 -2.89 5.02 -8.07
C ILE A 87 -2.44 4.43 -9.42
N GLU A 88 -2.74 3.16 -9.68
CA GLU A 88 -2.42 2.50 -10.94
C GLU A 88 -3.07 3.21 -12.13
N GLY A 89 -4.36 3.51 -12.06
CA GLY A 89 -5.07 4.21 -13.13
C GLY A 89 -4.56 5.64 -13.37
N LEU A 90 -4.14 6.36 -12.32
CA LEU A 90 -3.52 7.68 -12.45
C LEU A 90 -2.12 7.56 -13.08
N TRP A 91 -1.32 6.60 -12.65
CA TRP A 91 -0.01 6.32 -13.22
C TRP A 91 -0.07 6.01 -14.71
N GLN A 92 -0.99 5.13 -15.13
CA GLN A 92 -1.18 4.78 -16.54
C GLN A 92 -1.58 5.99 -17.40
N ARG A 93 -2.42 6.89 -16.87
CA ARG A 93 -2.87 8.08 -17.61
C ARG A 93 -1.87 9.21 -17.65
N LEU A 94 -1.12 9.42 -16.56
CA LEU A 94 -0.25 10.59 -16.38
C LEU A 94 1.23 10.31 -16.68
N GLY A 95 1.67 9.04 -16.68
CA GLY A 95 3.01 8.62 -17.09
C GLY A 95 4.14 9.09 -16.17
N PHE A 96 3.88 9.35 -14.88
CA PHE A 96 4.92 9.71 -13.92
C PHE A 96 5.70 8.49 -13.45
N THR A 97 6.94 8.68 -13.04
CA THR A 97 7.69 7.66 -12.29
C THR A 97 7.23 7.68 -10.83
N ALA A 98 6.94 6.51 -10.25
CA ALA A 98 6.59 6.40 -8.84
C ALA A 98 7.66 5.63 -8.06
N VAL A 99 8.01 6.10 -6.87
CA VAL A 99 8.72 5.35 -5.85
C VAL A 99 7.78 5.17 -4.67
N LEU A 100 7.47 3.92 -4.37
CA LEU A 100 6.58 3.53 -3.28
C LEU A 100 7.41 2.87 -2.17
N VAL A 101 7.37 3.44 -0.98
CA VAL A 101 7.90 2.81 0.23
C VAL A 101 6.74 2.14 0.94
N THR A 102 6.84 0.84 1.17
CA THR A 102 5.82 0.04 1.85
C THR A 102 6.47 -1.13 2.59
N HIS A 103 5.81 -1.61 3.63
CA HIS A 103 6.15 -2.85 4.32
C HIS A 103 5.23 -4.02 3.90
N ASP A 104 4.28 -3.78 3.01
CA ASP A 104 3.32 -4.76 2.50
C ASP A 104 3.81 -5.32 1.17
N VAL A 105 4.25 -6.59 1.16
CA VAL A 105 4.77 -7.27 -0.03
C VAL A 105 3.70 -7.40 -1.10
N ALA A 106 2.44 -7.68 -0.73
CA ALA A 106 1.33 -7.78 -1.68
C ALA A 106 1.07 -6.43 -2.38
N GLU A 107 1.21 -5.31 -1.66
CA GLU A 107 1.12 -3.96 -2.23
C GLU A 107 2.26 -3.72 -3.23
N ALA A 108 3.50 -4.06 -2.86
CA ALA A 108 4.65 -3.92 -3.74
C ALA A 108 4.48 -4.72 -5.04
N VAL A 109 4.07 -5.99 -4.95
CA VAL A 109 3.82 -6.84 -6.13
C VAL A 109 2.67 -6.32 -6.97
N ALA A 110 1.61 -5.77 -6.34
CA ALA A 110 0.46 -5.25 -7.08
C ALA A 110 0.81 -4.00 -7.91
N LEU A 111 1.60 -3.09 -7.38
CA LEU A 111 1.80 -1.75 -7.95
C LEU A 111 3.13 -1.58 -8.68
N ALA A 112 4.23 -2.18 -8.21
CA ALA A 112 5.55 -1.86 -8.72
C ALA A 112 5.92 -2.69 -9.96
N ASP A 113 6.71 -2.11 -10.87
CA ASP A 113 7.37 -2.86 -11.97
C ASP A 113 8.72 -3.43 -11.52
N ARG A 114 9.21 -2.98 -10.36
CA ARG A 114 10.47 -3.42 -9.75
C ARG A 114 10.36 -3.28 -8.23
N VAL A 115 10.67 -4.32 -7.50
CA VAL A 115 10.70 -4.34 -6.04
C VAL A 115 12.16 -4.39 -5.57
N VAL A 116 12.51 -3.47 -4.69
CA VAL A 116 13.85 -3.39 -4.09
C VAL A 116 13.70 -3.55 -2.58
N LEU A 117 14.34 -4.58 -2.03
CA LEU A 117 14.43 -4.78 -0.59
C LEU A 117 15.71 -4.15 -0.06
N ILE A 118 15.58 -3.26 0.90
CA ILE A 118 16.72 -2.61 1.55
C ILE A 118 16.85 -3.16 2.97
N GLU A 119 18.03 -3.68 3.28
CA GLU A 119 18.38 -4.21 4.59
C GLU A 119 19.77 -3.69 4.99
N ASP A 120 19.94 -3.25 6.23
CA ASP A 120 21.19 -2.70 6.78
C ASP A 120 21.88 -1.68 5.85
N GLY A 121 21.06 -0.84 5.19
CA GLY A 121 21.54 0.19 4.26
C GLY A 121 22.05 -0.35 2.92
N ARG A 122 21.75 -1.60 2.57
CA ARG A 122 22.15 -2.26 1.32
C ARG A 122 20.95 -2.83 0.59
N ILE A 123 21.06 -2.96 -0.73
CA ILE A 123 20.08 -3.67 -1.54
C ILE A 123 20.28 -5.18 -1.31
N ALA A 124 19.28 -5.81 -0.69
CA ALA A 124 19.27 -7.24 -0.41
C ALA A 124 18.52 -8.05 -1.47
N LEU A 125 17.54 -7.42 -2.14
CA LEU A 125 16.83 -8.00 -3.29
C LEU A 125 16.52 -6.89 -4.29
N ASP A 126 16.59 -7.22 -5.56
CA ASP A 126 16.22 -6.37 -6.69
C ASP A 126 15.48 -7.25 -7.71
N GLU A 127 14.16 -7.19 -7.69
CA GLU A 127 13.29 -8.10 -8.45
C GLU A 127 12.40 -7.33 -9.43
N ARG A 128 12.35 -7.76 -10.69
CA ARG A 128 11.40 -7.26 -11.69
C ARG A 128 10.08 -8.01 -11.60
N ILE A 129 9.00 -7.27 -11.72
CA ILE A 129 7.65 -7.81 -11.65
C ILE A 129 7.09 -7.91 -13.07
N ASP A 130 7.37 -9.02 -13.75
CA ASP A 130 6.92 -9.28 -15.13
C ASP A 130 5.49 -9.87 -15.17
N LEU A 131 4.59 -9.30 -14.36
CA LEU A 131 3.16 -9.65 -14.38
C LEU A 131 2.38 -8.64 -15.21
N PRO A 132 1.49 -9.10 -16.13
CA PRO A 132 0.64 -8.21 -16.90
C PRO A 132 -0.32 -7.43 -16.00
N ARG A 133 -0.65 -6.20 -16.40
CA ARG A 133 -1.65 -5.35 -15.71
C ARG A 133 -3.02 -5.48 -16.38
N PRO A 134 -4.16 -5.43 -15.64
CA PRO A 134 -4.23 -5.36 -14.17
C PRO A 134 -3.79 -6.66 -13.50
N ARG A 135 -3.08 -6.55 -12.38
CA ARG A 135 -2.58 -7.71 -11.65
C ARG A 135 -3.63 -8.28 -10.72
N HIS A 136 -4.03 -9.52 -10.96
CA HIS A 136 -5.01 -10.20 -10.13
C HIS A 136 -4.33 -10.91 -8.95
N ARG A 137 -4.59 -10.44 -7.73
CA ARG A 137 -4.02 -11.00 -6.48
C ARG A 137 -4.31 -12.48 -6.27
N GLY A 138 -5.46 -12.97 -6.79
CA GLY A 138 -5.83 -14.39 -6.73
C GLY A 138 -5.13 -15.27 -7.79
N SER A 139 -4.28 -14.71 -8.66
CA SER A 139 -3.61 -15.53 -9.67
C SER A 139 -2.44 -16.31 -9.08
N PRO A 140 -2.20 -17.56 -9.54
CA PRO A 140 -1.07 -18.36 -9.05
C PRO A 140 0.30 -17.69 -9.31
N ALA A 141 0.42 -16.88 -10.35
CA ALA A 141 1.65 -16.16 -10.66
C ALA A 141 1.92 -15.05 -9.64
N PHE A 142 0.88 -14.30 -9.25
CA PHE A 142 0.97 -13.29 -8.20
C PHE A 142 1.37 -13.92 -6.86
N ALA A 143 0.66 -14.99 -6.45
CA ALA A 143 0.91 -15.65 -5.19
C ALA A 143 2.34 -16.22 -5.08
N ARG A 144 2.87 -16.83 -6.15
CA ARG A 144 4.26 -17.32 -6.17
C ARG A 144 5.29 -16.21 -6.00
N LEU A 145 5.06 -15.07 -6.65
CA LEU A 145 5.99 -13.94 -6.57
C LEU A 145 5.94 -13.26 -5.20
N GLU A 146 4.74 -13.08 -4.66
CA GLU A 146 4.53 -12.58 -3.30
C GLU A 146 5.23 -13.48 -2.28
N GLU A 147 5.04 -14.80 -2.36
CA GLU A 147 5.67 -15.80 -1.49
C GLU A 147 7.21 -15.76 -1.60
N ALA A 148 7.74 -15.68 -2.81
CA ALA A 148 9.19 -15.61 -3.04
C ALA A 148 9.82 -14.37 -2.37
N ILE A 149 9.19 -13.20 -2.52
CA ILE A 149 9.67 -11.95 -1.90
C ILE A 149 9.48 -12.02 -0.38
N LEU A 150 8.32 -12.52 0.09
CA LEU A 150 8.04 -12.67 1.53
C LEU A 150 9.05 -13.60 2.20
N ASN A 151 9.34 -14.75 1.60
CA ASN A 151 10.33 -15.68 2.11
C ASN A 151 11.71 -15.03 2.22
N ARG A 152 12.09 -14.19 1.26
CA ARG A 152 13.35 -13.46 1.31
C ARG A 152 13.39 -12.46 2.47
N VAL A 153 12.29 -11.76 2.73
CA VAL A 153 12.13 -10.84 3.86
C VAL A 153 12.16 -11.60 5.19
N MET A 154 11.53 -12.78 5.26
CA MET A 154 11.41 -13.58 6.50
C MET A 154 12.68 -14.36 6.85
N GLN A 155 13.44 -14.85 5.86
CA GLN A 155 14.66 -15.63 6.07
C GLN A 155 15.70 -14.91 6.94
N ARG A 156 15.67 -13.60 7.00
CA ARG A 156 16.62 -12.79 7.80
C ARG A 156 16.10 -12.45 9.19
N LYS A 157 14.79 -12.59 9.44
CA LYS A 157 14.20 -12.40 10.78
C LYS A 157 14.43 -13.61 11.69
N ILE A 158 14.84 -14.74 11.11
CA ILE A 158 15.18 -15.96 11.86
C ILE A 158 16.70 -16.06 11.81
N ASP A 159 17.36 -15.40 12.76
CA ASP A 159 18.76 -15.67 13.05
C ASP A 159 18.85 -17.12 13.61
N PRO A 160 19.52 -18.06 12.92
CA PRO A 160 19.61 -19.43 13.41
C PRO A 160 20.32 -19.54 14.76
N GLU A 161 21.17 -18.56 15.11
CA GLU A 161 21.86 -18.47 16.39
C GLU A 161 20.99 -17.85 17.51
N ALA A 162 19.91 -17.12 17.14
CA ALA A 162 18.99 -16.49 18.11
C ALA A 162 17.81 -17.40 18.51
N LEU A 163 17.65 -18.59 17.92
CA LEU A 163 16.69 -19.56 18.38
C LEU A 163 17.17 -20.08 19.75
N PRO A 164 16.42 -19.83 20.86
CA PRO A 164 16.73 -20.50 22.10
C PRO A 164 16.71 -22.00 21.84
N ASP A 165 17.73 -22.69 22.31
CA ASP A 165 17.82 -24.14 22.27
C ASP A 165 16.48 -24.72 22.77
N VAL A 166 15.62 -25.14 21.84
CA VAL A 166 14.35 -25.76 22.16
C VAL A 166 14.72 -27.13 22.71
N GLN A 167 15.17 -27.12 23.96
CA GLN A 167 15.19 -28.34 24.75
C GLN A 167 13.76 -28.88 24.63
N THR A 168 13.65 -29.97 23.91
CA THR A 168 12.43 -30.77 23.79
C THR A 168 11.99 -31.14 25.19
N HIS A 169 11.25 -30.25 25.84
CA HIS A 169 10.49 -30.60 27.02
C HIS A 169 9.40 -31.57 26.56
N THR A 170 9.73 -32.86 26.59
CA THR A 170 8.81 -34.00 26.41
C THR A 170 7.69 -34.06 27.47
N ALA A 171 7.40 -32.93 28.13
CA ALA A 171 6.41 -32.84 29.22
C ALA A 171 5.09 -32.16 28.80
N TRP A 172 4.81 -31.99 27.51
CA TRP A 172 3.47 -31.66 27.07
C TRP A 172 2.68 -32.99 26.88
N ALA A 173 2.28 -33.61 27.97
CA ALA A 173 1.19 -34.55 27.94
C ALA A 173 -0.04 -33.79 27.43
N SER A 174 -0.32 -33.94 26.14
CA SER A 174 -1.45 -33.28 25.48
C SER A 174 -2.73 -33.59 26.23
N PRO A 175 -3.50 -32.63 26.77
CA PRO A 175 -4.81 -32.86 27.35
C PRO A 175 -5.85 -33.31 26.31
N TRP A 176 -5.44 -33.42 25.02
CA TRP A 176 -6.29 -33.74 23.87
C TRP A 176 -6.16 -35.19 23.38
N ARG A 177 -5.69 -36.12 24.20
CA ARG A 177 -5.77 -37.55 23.84
C ARG A 177 -7.23 -37.97 23.74
N GLY A 178 -7.71 -38.13 22.51
CA GLY A 178 -9.08 -38.63 22.26
C GLY A 178 -9.93 -37.80 21.33
N VAL A 179 -9.44 -36.63 20.85
CA VAL A 179 -10.16 -35.84 19.84
C VAL A 179 -9.67 -36.23 18.45
N SER A 180 -10.52 -36.89 17.66
CA SER A 180 -10.22 -37.21 16.27
C SER A 180 -10.25 -35.91 15.42
N ALA A 181 -9.36 -35.81 14.45
CA ALA A 181 -9.22 -34.63 13.56
C ALA A 181 -10.49 -34.31 12.72
N THR A 182 -11.52 -35.16 12.80
CA THR A 182 -12.81 -34.99 12.11
C THR A 182 -13.84 -34.13 12.87
N ALA A 183 -13.53 -33.67 14.09
CA ALA A 183 -14.50 -32.98 14.95
C ALA A 183 -14.44 -31.46 14.90
N VAL A 184 -13.52 -30.85 14.13
CA VAL A 184 -13.43 -29.40 14.03
C VAL A 184 -14.19 -28.92 12.80
N ARG A 185 -15.44 -28.48 12.98
CA ARG A 185 -16.21 -27.74 11.98
C ARG A 185 -15.98 -26.22 12.22
N TRP A 186 -15.36 -25.55 11.27
CA TRP A 186 -15.35 -24.11 11.25
C TRP A 186 -16.71 -23.63 10.74
N ALA A 187 -17.42 -22.85 11.54
CA ALA A 187 -18.56 -22.05 11.07
C ALA A 187 -18.01 -20.73 10.53
N VAL A 188 -18.36 -20.41 9.28
CA VAL A 188 -18.14 -19.12 8.65
C VAL A 188 -19.22 -18.16 9.12
#